data_d44081dc1df0a71865187041a8c03bb9
#
_entry.id   d44081dc1df0a71865187041a8c03bb9
#
_cell.length_a   1.000
_cell.length_b   1.000
_cell.length_c   1.000
_cell.angle_alpha   90.00
_cell.angle_beta   90.00
_cell.angle_gamma   90.00
#
_symmetry.space_group_name_H-M   'P 1'
#
loop_
_entity.id
_entity.type
_entity.pdbx_description
1 polymer ?
#
loop_
_entity_poly.entity_id
_entity_poly.type
_entity_poly.pdbx_seq_one_letter_code
_entity_poly.pdbx_strand_id
1 'polypeptide(L)'
;MIELAIVMGVVAILAAIALPNISFSRMILDSSAATVQNNIVATQAQVVQHNYPYILSFCFLRSQYRMVGDANSDGKYNSGESINWRTLPENIKFVIPPSTIDGAAPWYATGPGLHYINSSVCGTTSPTLNLYPNGSTSGDVVIYVGSGKSGRLEDYRALQVYGSTSKVYMWRMMNDGTWKQSSP
;
A
#
# COMPACT_ATOMS: atom_id res chain seq x y z
N MET A 1 41.25 -16.63 29.26
CA MET A 1 41.32 -16.76 27.78
C MET A 1 40.35 -17.82 27.24
N ILE A 2 40.32 -19.02 27.80
CA ILE A 2 39.46 -20.13 27.37
C ILE A 2 37.96 -19.84 27.61
N GLU A 3 37.64 -19.20 28.73
CA GLU A 3 36.25 -18.76 29.05
C GLU A 3 35.68 -17.80 28.05
N LEU A 4 36.48 -16.84 27.59
CA LEU A 4 36.04 -15.85 26.57
C LEU A 4 35.76 -16.53 25.22
N ALA A 5 36.58 -17.54 24.85
CA ALA A 5 36.36 -18.29 23.62
C ALA A 5 35.07 -19.13 23.68
N ILE A 6 34.76 -19.72 24.85
CA ILE A 6 33.51 -20.47 25.04
C ILE A 6 32.29 -19.54 24.94
N VAL A 7 32.33 -18.37 25.60
CA VAL A 7 31.24 -17.40 25.54
C VAL A 7 31.01 -16.91 24.12
N MET A 8 32.08 -16.58 23.38
CA MET A 8 31.96 -16.18 21.96
C MET A 8 31.39 -17.29 21.09
N GLY A 9 31.78 -18.55 21.34
CA GLY A 9 31.22 -19.71 20.66
C GLY A 9 29.72 -19.88 20.88
N VAL A 10 29.27 -19.75 22.11
CA VAL A 10 27.83 -19.83 22.45
C VAL A 10 27.03 -18.67 21.82
N VAL A 11 27.57 -17.46 21.91
CA VAL A 11 26.91 -16.28 21.27
C VAL A 11 26.81 -16.45 19.75
N ALA A 12 27.87 -16.97 19.10
CA ALA A 12 27.84 -17.22 17.66
C ALA A 12 26.79 -18.28 17.25
N ILE A 13 26.64 -19.35 18.05
CA ILE A 13 25.60 -20.37 17.81
C ILE A 13 24.21 -19.79 18.01
N LEU A 14 23.98 -19.03 19.09
CA LEU A 14 22.69 -18.38 19.34
C LEU A 14 22.34 -17.36 18.24
N ALA A 15 23.31 -16.58 17.78
CA ALA A 15 23.12 -15.65 16.67
C ALA A 15 22.77 -16.39 15.37
N ALA A 16 23.45 -17.48 15.06
CA ALA A 16 23.19 -18.29 13.85
C ALA A 16 21.78 -18.90 13.83
N ILE A 17 21.20 -19.21 15.01
CA ILE A 17 19.83 -19.73 15.14
C ILE A 17 18.80 -18.58 15.08
N ALA A 18 19.11 -17.42 15.64
CA ALA A 18 18.19 -16.30 15.73
C ALA A 18 18.02 -15.55 14.38
N LEU A 19 19.10 -15.33 13.63
CA LEU A 19 19.10 -14.55 12.39
C LEU A 19 18.14 -15.09 11.30
N PRO A 20 18.05 -16.40 11.01
CA PRO A 20 17.13 -16.91 10.00
C PRO A 20 15.65 -16.70 10.33
N ASN A 21 15.30 -16.52 11.59
CA ASN A 21 13.92 -16.36 12.05
C ASN A 21 13.41 -14.91 11.93
N ILE A 22 14.29 -13.94 11.67
CA ILE A 22 13.91 -12.55 11.47
C ILE A 22 13.49 -12.36 10.03
N SER A 23 12.20 -12.27 9.77
CA SER A 23 11.67 -12.02 8.41
C SER A 23 11.73 -10.53 8.07
N PHE A 24 12.92 -10.05 7.70
CA PHE A 24 13.14 -8.66 7.25
C PHE A 24 12.17 -8.24 6.14
N SER A 25 11.81 -9.15 5.23
CA SER A 25 10.88 -8.89 4.15
C SER A 25 9.48 -8.49 4.65
N ARG A 26 9.00 -9.08 5.75
CA ARG A 26 7.72 -8.73 6.35
C ARG A 26 7.76 -7.38 7.02
N MET A 27 8.86 -7.05 7.69
CA MET A 27 9.04 -5.74 8.31
C MET A 27 9.08 -4.62 7.26
N ILE A 28 9.76 -4.85 6.13
CA ILE A 28 9.76 -3.92 5.00
C ILE A 28 8.37 -3.80 4.41
N LEU A 29 7.63 -4.89 4.27
CA LEU A 29 6.25 -4.88 3.76
C LEU A 29 5.31 -4.09 4.69
N ASP A 30 5.37 -4.34 6.00
CA ASP A 30 4.57 -3.61 7.00
C ASP A 30 4.89 -2.11 6.97
N SER A 31 6.17 -1.75 6.94
CA SER A 31 6.63 -0.36 6.83
C SER A 31 6.17 0.30 5.53
N SER A 32 6.21 -0.44 4.41
CA SER A 32 5.77 0.07 3.11
C SER A 32 4.27 0.32 3.08
N ALA A 33 3.47 -0.62 3.60
CA ALA A 33 2.02 -0.47 3.70
C ALA A 33 1.66 0.70 4.61
N ALA A 34 2.29 0.82 5.77
CA ALA A 34 2.12 1.95 6.69
C ALA A 34 2.51 3.29 6.04
N THR A 35 3.57 3.31 5.22
CA THR A 35 3.98 4.53 4.49
C THR A 35 2.92 4.96 3.49
N VAL A 36 2.34 4.04 2.73
CA VAL A 36 1.23 4.36 1.80
C VAL A 36 0.02 4.85 2.58
N GLN A 37 -0.37 4.17 3.67
CA GLN A 37 -1.46 4.60 4.55
C GLN A 37 -1.25 6.02 5.06
N ASN A 38 -0.09 6.32 5.64
CA ASN A 38 0.24 7.64 6.18
C ASN A 38 0.22 8.72 5.10
N ASN A 39 0.68 8.40 3.89
CA ASN A 39 0.62 9.34 2.77
C ASN A 39 -0.82 9.64 2.35
N ILE A 40 -1.72 8.67 2.36
CA ILE A 40 -3.16 8.90 2.08
C ILE A 40 -3.75 9.81 3.16
N VAL A 41 -3.50 9.51 4.43
CA VAL A 41 -3.99 10.32 5.57
C VAL A 41 -3.43 11.74 5.53
N ALA A 42 -2.14 11.91 5.25
CA ALA A 42 -1.52 13.23 5.09
C ALA A 42 -2.13 14.01 3.92
N THR A 43 -2.43 13.32 2.81
CA THR A 43 -3.11 13.96 1.67
C THR A 43 -4.53 14.41 2.02
N GLN A 44 -5.27 13.64 2.82
CA GLN A 44 -6.60 14.07 3.32
C GLN A 44 -6.51 15.38 4.10
N ALA A 45 -5.48 15.54 4.94
CA ALA A 45 -5.27 16.80 5.65
C ALA A 45 -4.98 17.97 4.68
N GLN A 46 -4.19 17.72 3.62
CA GLN A 46 -3.93 18.72 2.58
C GLN A 46 -5.18 19.09 1.79
N VAL A 47 -6.03 18.12 1.46
CA VAL A 47 -7.33 18.34 0.78
C VAL A 47 -8.19 19.32 1.57
N VAL A 48 -8.31 19.12 2.88
CA VAL A 48 -9.08 20.01 3.77
C VAL A 48 -8.43 21.38 3.86
N GLN A 49 -7.11 21.44 4.01
CA GLN A 49 -6.35 22.69 4.14
C GLN A 49 -6.46 23.57 2.89
N HIS A 50 -6.35 22.96 1.71
CA HIS A 50 -6.35 23.69 0.43
C HIS A 50 -7.74 23.89 -0.15
N ASN A 51 -8.75 23.19 0.38
CA ASN A 51 -10.15 23.26 -0.05
C ASN A 51 -10.36 22.94 -1.55
N TYR A 52 -9.55 22.04 -2.11
CA TYR A 52 -9.76 21.47 -3.44
C TYR A 52 -9.39 19.98 -3.45
N PRO A 53 -9.93 19.18 -4.41
CA PRO A 53 -9.68 17.75 -4.47
C PRO A 53 -8.22 17.37 -4.69
N TYR A 54 -7.83 16.19 -4.26
CA TYR A 54 -6.56 15.56 -4.62
C TYR A 54 -6.84 14.24 -5.32
N ILE A 55 -6.04 13.97 -6.34
CA ILE A 55 -6.08 12.74 -7.12
C ILE A 55 -4.93 11.84 -6.67
N LEU A 56 -5.29 10.69 -6.13
CA LEU A 56 -4.35 9.60 -5.83
C LEU A 56 -4.35 8.63 -6.99
N SER A 57 -3.21 8.47 -7.66
CA SER A 57 -3.06 7.58 -8.81
C SER A 57 -2.04 6.49 -8.52
N PHE A 58 -2.28 5.28 -9.04
CA PHE A 58 -1.40 4.13 -8.88
C PHE A 58 -0.89 3.61 -10.21
N CYS A 59 0.39 3.26 -10.25
CA CYS A 59 1.03 2.55 -11.36
C CYS A 59 1.44 1.16 -10.88
N PHE A 60 0.60 0.16 -11.13
CA PHE A 60 0.83 -1.20 -10.65
C PHE A 60 2.07 -1.84 -11.28
N LEU A 61 2.31 -1.61 -12.57
CA LEU A 61 3.45 -2.18 -13.28
C LEU A 61 4.80 -1.78 -12.64
N ARG A 62 4.92 -0.52 -12.21
CA ARG A 62 6.14 0.01 -11.61
C ARG A 62 6.10 0.05 -10.08
N SER A 63 4.99 -0.39 -9.48
CA SER A 63 4.76 -0.29 -8.04
C SER A 63 4.99 1.13 -7.51
N GLN A 64 4.40 2.09 -8.22
CA GLN A 64 4.49 3.51 -7.92
C GLN A 64 3.10 4.09 -7.65
N TYR A 65 3.04 5.16 -6.88
CA TYR A 65 1.83 5.95 -6.66
C TYR A 65 2.19 7.43 -6.59
N ARG A 66 1.21 8.27 -6.84
CA ARG A 66 1.35 9.73 -6.74
C ARG A 66 0.10 10.35 -6.16
N MET A 67 0.25 11.54 -5.60
CA MET A 67 -0.82 12.38 -5.13
C MET A 67 -0.65 13.75 -5.79
N VAL A 68 -1.71 14.23 -6.41
CA VAL A 68 -1.72 15.50 -7.17
C VAL A 68 -2.90 16.32 -6.71
N GLY A 69 -2.67 17.60 -6.41
CA GLY A 69 -3.76 18.54 -6.13
C GLY A 69 -4.46 18.93 -7.43
N ASP A 70 -5.75 18.69 -7.50
CA ASP A 70 -6.61 19.05 -8.62
C ASP A 70 -7.22 20.43 -8.36
N ALA A 71 -6.41 21.46 -8.62
CA ALA A 71 -6.78 22.85 -8.30
C ALA A 71 -7.95 23.39 -9.14
N ASN A 72 -8.18 22.84 -10.32
CA ASN A 72 -9.30 23.19 -11.20
C ASN A 72 -10.55 22.31 -10.97
N SER A 73 -10.43 21.29 -10.12
CA SER A 73 -11.51 20.37 -9.74
C SER A 73 -12.20 19.67 -10.91
N ASP A 74 -11.44 19.37 -11.97
CA ASP A 74 -11.96 18.65 -13.16
C ASP A 74 -11.87 17.12 -13.03
N GLY A 75 -11.30 16.62 -11.94
CA GLY A 75 -11.12 15.19 -11.67
C GLY A 75 -10.06 14.52 -12.53
N LYS A 76 -9.24 15.30 -13.22
CA LYS A 76 -8.20 14.81 -14.15
C LYS A 76 -6.85 15.42 -13.81
N TYR A 77 -5.82 14.70 -14.16
CA TYR A 77 -4.46 15.24 -14.11
C TYR A 77 -4.21 16.17 -15.31
N ASN A 78 -3.72 17.36 -15.04
CA ASN A 78 -3.33 18.35 -16.02
C ASN A 78 -1.81 18.63 -16.04
N SER A 79 -1.28 19.03 -17.18
CA SER A 79 0.17 19.19 -17.42
C SER A 79 0.85 20.28 -16.58
N GLY A 80 0.10 21.14 -15.88
CA GLY A 80 0.61 22.14 -14.94
C GLY A 80 0.72 21.67 -13.50
N GLU A 81 0.20 20.51 -13.18
CA GLU A 81 0.20 19.96 -11.82
C GLU A 81 1.49 19.19 -11.55
N SER A 82 2.05 19.41 -10.35
CA SER A 82 3.32 18.78 -9.96
C SER A 82 3.17 17.27 -9.85
N ILE A 83 4.03 16.53 -10.54
CA ILE A 83 4.04 15.07 -10.50
C ILE A 83 5.23 14.58 -9.70
N ASN A 84 4.98 13.97 -8.56
CA ASN A 84 5.99 13.22 -7.82
C ASN A 84 5.53 11.77 -7.63
N TRP A 85 6.04 10.87 -8.47
CA TRP A 85 5.85 9.46 -8.28
C TRP A 85 6.69 8.96 -7.10
N ARG A 86 6.05 8.24 -6.20
CA ARG A 86 6.70 7.54 -5.09
C ARG A 86 6.75 6.06 -5.44
N THR A 87 7.94 5.48 -5.40
CA THR A 87 8.16 4.05 -5.69
C THR A 87 8.15 3.27 -4.39
N LEU A 88 7.48 2.12 -4.36
CA LEU A 88 7.60 1.18 -3.26
C LEU A 88 9.03 0.62 -3.22
N PRO A 89 9.52 0.20 -2.04
CA PRO A 89 10.83 -0.43 -1.92
C PRO A 89 10.97 -1.65 -2.83
N GLU A 90 12.22 -2.01 -3.13
CA GLU A 90 12.54 -3.20 -3.91
C GLU A 90 11.84 -4.44 -3.33
N ASN A 91 11.27 -5.27 -4.21
CA ASN A 91 10.50 -6.47 -3.89
C ASN A 91 9.12 -6.25 -3.24
N ILE A 92 8.69 -5.01 -3.02
CA ILE A 92 7.32 -4.70 -2.62
C ILE A 92 6.54 -4.23 -3.84
N LYS A 93 5.39 -4.84 -4.08
CA LYS A 93 4.56 -4.55 -5.27
C LYS A 93 3.10 -4.39 -4.90
N PHE A 94 2.37 -3.66 -5.73
CA PHE A 94 0.92 -3.78 -5.77
C PHE A 94 0.57 -5.11 -6.41
N VAL A 95 -0.28 -5.90 -5.77
CA VAL A 95 -0.52 -7.32 -6.12
C VAL A 95 -2.00 -7.66 -6.10
N ILE A 96 -2.34 -8.76 -6.76
CA ILE A 96 -3.63 -9.42 -6.59
C ILE A 96 -3.43 -10.55 -5.57
N PRO A 97 -4.09 -10.50 -4.41
CA PRO A 97 -3.96 -11.54 -3.40
C PRO A 97 -4.75 -12.79 -3.79
N PRO A 98 -4.45 -13.96 -3.21
CA PRO A 98 -5.19 -15.20 -3.44
C PRO A 98 -6.62 -15.17 -2.89
N SER A 99 -6.90 -14.34 -1.87
CA SER A 99 -8.25 -14.06 -1.36
C SER A 99 -8.42 -12.58 -1.08
N THR A 100 -9.65 -12.08 -1.14
CA THR A 100 -9.98 -10.67 -0.95
C THR A 100 -10.69 -10.45 0.38
N ILE A 101 -10.64 -9.21 0.91
CA ILE A 101 -11.38 -8.82 2.10
C ILE A 101 -12.88 -8.84 1.76
N ASP A 102 -13.66 -9.64 2.48
CA ASP A 102 -15.14 -9.75 2.32
C ASP A 102 -15.58 -9.82 0.85
N GLY A 103 -14.82 -10.50 0.01
CA GLY A 103 -15.07 -10.56 -1.42
C GLY A 103 -14.80 -9.27 -2.20
N ALA A 104 -14.23 -8.26 -1.56
CA ALA A 104 -13.86 -7.02 -2.23
C ALA A 104 -12.75 -7.27 -3.25
N ALA A 105 -13.06 -7.09 -4.52
CA ALA A 105 -12.08 -7.16 -5.59
C ALA A 105 -10.97 -6.12 -5.36
N PRO A 106 -9.73 -6.39 -5.81
CA PRO A 106 -8.71 -5.36 -5.88
C PRO A 106 -9.27 -4.16 -6.63
N TRP A 107 -8.99 -2.96 -6.15
CA TRP A 107 -9.53 -1.72 -6.71
C TRP A 107 -9.39 -1.60 -8.24
N TYR A 108 -8.37 -2.16 -8.83
CA TYR A 108 -8.10 -2.19 -10.27
C TYR A 108 -8.71 -3.41 -10.99
N ALA A 109 -9.32 -4.35 -10.29
CA ALA A 109 -9.98 -5.52 -10.87
C ALA A 109 -11.48 -5.27 -10.96
N THR A 110 -11.93 -5.11 -12.18
CA THR A 110 -13.31 -5.13 -12.69
C THR A 110 -14.46 -5.06 -11.67
N GLY A 111 -15.00 -3.86 -11.48
CA GLY A 111 -16.33 -3.63 -10.93
C GLY A 111 -17.09 -2.62 -11.81
N PRO A 112 -18.39 -2.47 -11.68
CA PRO A 112 -19.13 -1.44 -12.40
C PRO A 112 -18.59 -0.06 -12.00
N GLY A 113 -17.87 0.58 -12.92
CA GLY A 113 -17.19 1.86 -12.71
C GLY A 113 -15.67 1.78 -12.47
N LEU A 114 -15.10 0.60 -12.28
CA LEU A 114 -13.66 0.41 -12.19
C LEU A 114 -13.14 -0.11 -13.54
N HIS A 115 -12.44 0.74 -14.28
CA HIS A 115 -11.84 0.34 -15.53
C HIS A 115 -10.70 -0.64 -15.27
N TYR A 116 -10.77 -1.80 -15.92
CA TYR A 116 -9.66 -2.73 -16.05
C TYR A 116 -8.50 -1.99 -16.72
N ILE A 117 -7.50 -1.61 -15.96
CA ILE A 117 -6.32 -1.01 -16.54
C ILE A 117 -5.37 -2.14 -16.88
N ASN A 118 -5.25 -2.34 -18.18
CA ASN A 118 -4.15 -3.12 -18.73
C ASN A 118 -2.86 -2.65 -18.04
N SER A 119 -2.19 -3.56 -17.34
CA SER A 119 -1.04 -3.33 -16.47
C SER A 119 0.17 -2.60 -17.10
N SER A 120 0.08 -2.25 -18.38
CA SER A 120 1.12 -1.60 -19.16
C SER A 120 1.08 -0.06 -19.10
N VAL A 121 0.05 0.57 -18.55
CA VAL A 121 -0.12 2.03 -18.65
C VAL A 121 0.03 2.70 -17.28
N CYS A 122 1.18 3.35 -17.09
CA CYS A 122 1.40 4.30 -16.02
C CYS A 122 1.29 5.73 -16.60
N GLY A 123 0.22 6.43 -16.30
CA GLY A 123 0.01 7.76 -16.86
C GLY A 123 -1.40 8.28 -16.58
N THR A 124 -1.95 9.01 -17.53
CA THR A 124 -3.28 9.63 -17.43
C THR A 124 -4.44 8.63 -17.29
N THR A 125 -4.22 7.36 -17.63
CA THR A 125 -5.19 6.26 -17.52
C THR A 125 -4.97 5.35 -16.31
N SER A 126 -4.05 5.73 -15.39
CA SER A 126 -3.87 5.01 -14.12
C SER A 126 -5.14 5.06 -13.28
N PRO A 127 -5.46 4.00 -12.49
CA PRO A 127 -6.56 4.07 -11.55
C PRO A 127 -6.38 5.25 -10.60
N THR A 128 -7.45 6.02 -10.41
CA THR A 128 -7.45 7.20 -9.57
C THR A 128 -8.49 7.08 -8.46
N LEU A 129 -8.11 7.52 -7.27
CA LEU A 129 -9.00 7.75 -6.15
C LEU A 129 -9.00 9.25 -5.86
N ASN A 130 -10.16 9.89 -5.99
CA ASN A 130 -10.28 11.30 -5.68
C ASN A 130 -10.63 11.47 -4.21
N LEU A 131 -9.90 12.34 -3.54
CA LEU A 131 -10.12 12.75 -2.15
C LEU A 131 -10.75 14.16 -2.17
N TYR A 132 -11.88 14.33 -1.49
CA TYR A 132 -12.64 15.59 -1.51
C TYR A 132 -12.52 16.37 -0.21
N PRO A 133 -12.67 17.72 -0.24
CA PRO A 133 -12.58 18.58 0.95
C PRO A 133 -13.59 18.25 2.05
N ASN A 134 -14.73 17.66 1.70
CA ASN A 134 -15.75 17.22 2.65
C ASN A 134 -15.39 15.96 3.43
N GLY A 135 -14.17 15.42 3.24
CA GLY A 135 -13.68 14.22 3.90
C GLY A 135 -14.18 12.91 3.27
N SER A 136 -14.76 12.94 2.08
CA SER A 136 -15.14 11.75 1.33
C SER A 136 -14.11 11.42 0.24
N THR A 137 -14.25 10.24 -0.36
CA THR A 137 -13.52 9.84 -1.57
C THR A 137 -14.49 9.45 -2.68
N SER A 138 -13.96 9.26 -3.90
CA SER A 138 -14.76 8.85 -5.06
C SER A 138 -15.41 7.46 -4.92
N GLY A 139 -15.07 6.69 -3.90
CA GLY A 139 -15.64 5.38 -3.59
C GLY A 139 -14.83 4.60 -2.57
N ASP A 140 -15.37 3.45 -2.14
CA ASP A 140 -14.65 2.49 -1.31
C ASP A 140 -13.63 1.76 -2.17
N VAL A 141 -12.38 1.67 -1.69
CA VAL A 141 -11.32 0.97 -2.42
C VAL A 141 -10.47 0.12 -1.49
N VAL A 142 -9.94 -0.98 -2.02
CA VAL A 142 -8.97 -1.82 -1.33
C VAL A 142 -7.72 -1.95 -2.20
N ILE A 143 -6.58 -1.54 -1.65
CA ILE A 143 -5.27 -1.57 -2.30
C ILE A 143 -4.46 -2.69 -1.68
N TYR A 144 -4.06 -3.67 -2.48
CA TYR A 144 -3.27 -4.80 -1.99
C TYR A 144 -1.79 -4.60 -2.30
N VAL A 145 -0.96 -4.84 -1.28
CA VAL A 145 0.50 -4.76 -1.35
C VAL A 145 1.07 -6.09 -0.92
N GLY A 146 2.06 -6.58 -1.62
CA GLY A 146 2.69 -7.85 -1.30
C GLY A 146 4.17 -7.91 -1.60
N SER A 147 4.84 -8.93 -1.06
CA SER A 147 6.23 -9.21 -1.39
C SER A 147 6.30 -9.93 -2.75
N GLY A 148 7.09 -9.38 -3.67
CA GLY A 148 7.33 -9.99 -4.97
C GLY A 148 8.19 -11.25 -4.94
N LYS A 149 8.75 -11.62 -3.78
CA LYS A 149 9.69 -12.75 -3.64
C LYS A 149 9.08 -14.00 -3.04
N SER A 150 7.97 -13.90 -2.32
CA SER A 150 7.39 -15.05 -1.62
C SER A 150 5.94 -15.27 -2.02
N GLY A 151 5.56 -16.52 -2.21
CA GLY A 151 4.17 -16.94 -2.39
C GLY A 151 3.44 -17.25 -1.09
N ARG A 152 3.94 -16.76 0.06
CA ARG A 152 3.34 -17.03 1.37
C ARG A 152 2.15 -16.12 1.59
N LEU A 153 1.06 -16.66 2.15
CA LEU A 153 -0.16 -15.90 2.45
C LEU A 153 0.10 -14.71 3.38
N GLU A 154 0.99 -14.86 4.36
CA GLU A 154 1.35 -13.79 5.30
C GLU A 154 2.08 -12.59 4.67
N ASP A 155 2.48 -12.68 3.41
CA ASP A 155 3.21 -11.63 2.71
C ASP A 155 2.29 -10.72 1.89
N TYR A 156 1.02 -10.65 2.27
CA TYR A 156 0.04 -9.72 1.72
C TYR A 156 -0.48 -8.75 2.78
N ARG A 157 -0.64 -7.50 2.37
CA ARG A 157 -1.29 -6.42 3.14
C ARG A 157 -2.36 -5.78 2.29
N ALA A 158 -3.40 -5.27 2.94
CA ALA A 158 -4.42 -4.51 2.26
C ALA A 158 -4.67 -3.19 2.98
N LEU A 159 -4.87 -2.14 2.21
CA LEU A 159 -5.27 -0.83 2.66
C LEU A 159 -6.70 -0.58 2.17
N GLN A 160 -7.65 -0.60 3.09
CA GLN A 160 -9.05 -0.35 2.79
C GLN A 160 -9.37 1.12 3.10
N VAL A 161 -9.80 1.85 2.08
CA VAL A 161 -10.23 3.24 2.17
C VAL A 161 -11.74 3.29 2.06
N TYR A 162 -12.39 3.88 3.07
CA TYR A 162 -13.84 4.04 3.07
C TYR A 162 -14.24 5.36 2.41
N GLY A 163 -15.08 5.28 1.38
CA GLY A 163 -15.48 6.41 0.55
C GLY A 163 -16.18 7.53 1.31
N SER A 164 -17.00 7.20 2.29
CA SER A 164 -17.78 8.19 3.05
C SER A 164 -16.96 8.99 4.06
N THR A 165 -15.87 8.43 4.59
CA THR A 165 -15.10 9.03 5.70
C THR A 165 -13.62 9.19 5.39
N SER A 166 -13.17 8.70 4.23
CA SER A 166 -11.75 8.58 3.85
C SER A 166 -10.86 7.85 4.88
N LYS A 167 -11.45 7.16 5.85
CA LYS A 167 -10.67 6.38 6.83
C LYS A 167 -9.94 5.26 6.13
N VAL A 168 -8.69 5.05 6.51
CA VAL A 168 -7.84 4.02 5.95
C VAL A 168 -7.51 3.00 7.01
N TYR A 169 -7.87 1.75 6.75
CA TYR A 169 -7.54 0.62 7.62
C TYR A 169 -6.52 -0.28 6.95
N MET A 170 -5.57 -0.74 7.72
CA MET A 170 -4.59 -1.74 7.27
C MET A 170 -5.02 -3.13 7.72
N TRP A 171 -4.94 -4.08 6.80
CA TRP A 171 -5.23 -5.49 7.02
C TRP A 171 -4.01 -6.33 6.69
N ARG A 172 -3.87 -7.43 7.40
CA ARG A 172 -2.83 -8.43 7.20
C ARG A 172 -3.47 -9.77 6.87
N MET A 173 -2.96 -10.45 5.85
CA MET A 173 -3.37 -11.82 5.57
C MET A 173 -2.67 -12.77 6.55
N MET A 174 -3.43 -13.71 7.08
CA MET A 174 -2.97 -14.75 7.99
C MET A 174 -2.58 -16.01 7.21
N ASN A 175 -1.92 -16.96 7.86
CA ASN A 175 -1.51 -18.24 7.26
C ASN A 175 -2.67 -19.10 6.74
N ASP A 176 -3.85 -18.93 7.30
CA ASP A 176 -5.09 -19.61 6.92
C ASP A 176 -5.82 -18.94 5.74
N GLY A 177 -5.24 -17.87 5.18
CA GLY A 177 -5.84 -17.08 4.10
C GLY A 177 -6.91 -16.09 4.54
N THR A 178 -7.15 -15.95 5.84
CA THR A 178 -8.07 -14.94 6.37
C THR A 178 -7.41 -13.58 6.51
N TRP A 179 -8.21 -12.52 6.47
CA TRP A 179 -7.75 -11.16 6.70
C TRP A 179 -8.03 -10.72 8.12
N LYS A 180 -7.01 -10.18 8.78
CA LYS A 180 -7.13 -9.59 10.11
C LYS A 180 -6.74 -8.11 10.06
N GLN A 181 -7.61 -7.26 10.59
CA GLN A 181 -7.30 -5.84 10.72
C GLN A 181 -6.12 -5.65 11.68
N SER A 182 -5.12 -4.91 11.23
CA SER A 182 -4.03 -4.48 12.11
C SER A 182 -4.58 -3.39 13.04
N SER A 183 -4.38 -3.56 14.34
CA SER A 183 -4.62 -2.46 15.28
C SER A 183 -3.71 -1.28 14.89
N PRO A 184 -4.19 -0.05 15.01
CA PRO A 184 -3.38 1.14 14.78
C PRO A 184 -2.22 1.21 15.75
#